data_532db333537848cfa2717b1a47fb2549
#
_entry.id   532db333537848cfa2717b1a47fb2549
#
_cell.length_a   1.000
_cell.length_b   1.000
_cell.length_c   1.000
_cell.angle_alpha   90.00
_cell.angle_beta   90.00
_cell.angle_gamma   90.00
#
_symmetry.space_group_name_H-M   'P 1'
#
loop_
_entity.id
_entity.type
_entity.pdbx_description
1 polymer ?
#
loop_
_entity_poly.entity_id
_entity_poly.type
_entity_poly.pdbx_seq_one_letter_code
_entity_poly.pdbx_strand_id
1 'polypeptide(L)'
;MDQQQLTIMAHKFQAVLDADGLNERGEQLGFCQRQRLITPFRFGLSVIASMATEQVASLAALHRQFNDLWDGESTYKAFYNQMLKASCGEFLRTSLCDIMGKLTRKVLGFEAGHALSAFNRLVIQDGSSFALHNALADLFPGRFNAVKPAAVELHCTMDLLQDAPITIVLSPDTDSEHAYLPEPASLRGDVFLADRGYLDRLGFFIFPVPEVPVP
;
A
#
# COMPACT_ATOMS: atom_id res chain seq x y z
N MET A 1 -0.59 15.76 18.02
CA MET A 1 -1.93 15.36 17.52
C MET A 1 -2.84 15.28 18.73
N ASP A 2 -3.94 15.99 18.72
CA ASP A 2 -4.82 16.06 19.90
C ASP A 2 -5.76 14.84 19.92
N GLN A 3 -6.33 14.53 21.11
CA GLN A 3 -7.20 13.37 21.34
C GLN A 3 -8.44 13.37 20.42
N GLN A 4 -8.94 14.55 20.10
CA GLN A 4 -10.10 14.70 19.21
C GLN A 4 -9.77 14.34 17.76
N GLN A 5 -8.60 14.73 17.29
CA GLN A 5 -8.10 14.34 15.95
C GLN A 5 -7.88 12.83 15.86
N LEU A 6 -7.33 12.21 16.91
CA LEU A 6 -7.18 10.75 16.98
C LEU A 6 -8.52 10.02 16.91
N THR A 7 -9.53 10.50 17.62
CA THR A 7 -10.87 9.92 17.62
C THR A 7 -11.53 10.03 16.22
N ILE A 8 -11.42 11.19 15.58
CA ILE A 8 -11.92 11.40 14.21
C ILE A 8 -11.22 10.46 13.22
N MET A 9 -9.89 10.31 13.32
CA MET A 9 -9.14 9.38 12.48
C MET A 9 -9.56 7.93 12.71
N ALA A 10 -9.70 7.51 13.96
CA ALA A 10 -10.15 6.16 14.30
C ALA A 10 -11.53 5.84 13.69
N HIS A 11 -12.50 6.76 13.81
CA HIS A 11 -13.82 6.61 13.17
C HIS A 11 -13.75 6.54 11.65
N LYS A 12 -12.90 7.38 11.02
CA LYS A 12 -12.68 7.33 9.56
C LYS A 12 -12.06 5.99 9.15
N PHE A 13 -11.13 5.48 9.94
CA PHE A 13 -10.47 4.20 9.67
C PHE A 13 -11.43 3.02 9.83
N GLN A 14 -12.25 3.02 10.87
CA GLN A 14 -13.30 2.00 11.06
C GLN A 14 -14.32 1.98 9.91
N ALA A 15 -14.71 3.15 9.39
CA ALA A 15 -15.63 3.25 8.27
C ALA A 15 -15.03 2.77 6.92
N VAL A 16 -13.72 2.58 6.85
CA VAL A 16 -13.00 2.06 5.67
C VAL A 16 -12.72 0.57 5.79
N LEU A 17 -12.52 0.08 7.03
CA LEU A 17 -12.28 -1.33 7.33
C LEU A 17 -13.62 -2.08 7.45
N ASP A 18 -14.27 -2.28 6.32
CA ASP A 18 -15.49 -3.07 6.22
C ASP A 18 -15.19 -4.57 6.41
N ALA A 19 -15.71 -5.15 7.49
CA ALA A 19 -15.47 -6.55 7.84
C ALA A 19 -16.06 -7.50 6.80
N ASP A 20 -17.28 -7.21 6.33
CA ASP A 20 -17.98 -8.06 5.37
C ASP A 20 -17.27 -8.02 4.01
N GLY A 21 -16.90 -6.82 3.52
CA GLY A 21 -16.16 -6.68 2.28
C GLY A 21 -14.78 -7.32 2.29
N LEU A 22 -14.05 -7.27 3.41
CA LEU A 22 -12.76 -7.95 3.54
C LEU A 22 -12.91 -9.47 3.60
N ASN A 23 -13.94 -9.98 4.28
CA ASN A 23 -14.23 -11.41 4.35
C ASN A 23 -14.65 -11.96 2.98
N GLU A 24 -15.55 -11.27 2.28
CA GLU A 24 -15.98 -11.64 0.93
C GLU A 24 -14.80 -11.67 -0.06
N ARG A 25 -13.96 -10.64 -0.03
CA ARG A 25 -12.73 -10.59 -0.86
C ARG A 25 -11.80 -11.76 -0.57
N GLY A 26 -11.58 -12.07 0.70
CA GLY A 26 -10.73 -13.19 1.08
C GLY A 26 -11.28 -14.54 0.63
N GLU A 27 -12.60 -14.71 0.61
CA GLU A 27 -13.27 -15.90 0.06
C GLU A 27 -13.12 -15.98 -1.46
N GLN A 28 -13.38 -14.89 -2.18
CA GLN A 28 -13.26 -14.79 -3.64
C GLN A 28 -11.85 -15.11 -4.13
N LEU A 29 -10.83 -14.67 -3.40
CA LEU A 29 -9.41 -14.93 -3.71
C LEU A 29 -8.93 -16.31 -3.22
N GLY A 30 -9.78 -17.08 -2.55
CA GLY A 30 -9.42 -18.40 -2.01
C GLY A 30 -8.47 -18.34 -0.81
N PHE A 31 -8.32 -17.18 -0.17
CA PHE A 31 -7.46 -17.01 1.00
C PHE A 31 -8.04 -17.75 2.22
N CYS A 32 -9.30 -17.51 2.55
CA CYS A 32 -10.00 -18.21 3.62
C CYS A 32 -11.36 -18.72 3.12
N GLN A 33 -11.48 -20.02 2.87
CA GLN A 33 -12.71 -20.66 2.41
C GLN A 33 -13.65 -21.08 3.54
N ARG A 34 -13.19 -21.07 4.78
CA ARG A 34 -13.98 -21.46 5.96
C ARG A 34 -13.84 -20.41 7.03
N GLN A 35 -14.93 -19.80 7.38
CA GLN A 35 -15.00 -18.83 8.48
C GLN A 35 -14.84 -19.58 9.83
N ARG A 36 -13.59 -19.63 10.29
CA ARG A 36 -13.19 -20.09 11.61
C ARG A 36 -12.60 -18.92 12.39
N LEU A 37 -11.74 -19.20 13.35
CA LEU A 37 -11.05 -18.18 14.13
C LEU A 37 -10.22 -17.22 13.26
N ILE A 38 -9.51 -17.73 12.25
CA ILE A 38 -8.75 -16.92 11.29
C ILE A 38 -9.68 -16.56 10.13
N THR A 39 -10.28 -15.38 10.16
CA THR A 39 -11.04 -14.80 9.05
C THR A 39 -10.17 -13.80 8.29
N PRO A 40 -10.48 -13.48 7.01
CA PRO A 40 -9.75 -12.46 6.25
C PRO A 40 -9.72 -11.12 6.97
N PHE A 41 -10.83 -10.65 7.51
CA PHE A 41 -10.90 -9.41 8.29
C PHE A 41 -9.97 -9.43 9.51
N ARG A 42 -10.09 -10.47 10.34
CA ARG A 42 -9.26 -10.60 11.56
C ARG A 42 -7.78 -10.65 11.22
N PHE A 43 -7.43 -11.40 10.18
CA PHE A 43 -6.05 -11.51 9.72
C PHE A 43 -5.52 -10.18 9.19
N GLY A 44 -6.24 -9.52 8.28
CA GLY A 44 -5.85 -8.23 7.70
C GLY A 44 -5.69 -7.14 8.77
N LEU A 45 -6.66 -7.04 9.70
CA LEU A 45 -6.58 -6.05 10.78
C LEU A 45 -5.41 -6.32 11.73
N SER A 46 -5.09 -7.60 12.01
CA SER A 46 -3.93 -7.94 12.83
C SER A 46 -2.61 -7.55 12.16
N VAL A 47 -2.50 -7.73 10.85
CA VAL A 47 -1.32 -7.28 10.07
C VAL A 47 -1.18 -5.76 10.16
N ILE A 48 -2.26 -5.00 9.93
CA ILE A 48 -2.26 -3.53 10.01
C ILE A 48 -1.88 -3.06 11.42
N ALA A 49 -2.51 -3.62 12.46
CA ALA A 49 -2.23 -3.27 13.84
C ALA A 49 -0.79 -3.57 14.23
N SER A 50 -0.25 -4.68 13.74
CA SER A 50 1.12 -5.09 13.98
C SER A 50 2.13 -4.14 13.35
N MET A 51 1.88 -3.68 12.14
CA MET A 51 2.73 -2.70 11.45
C MET A 51 2.67 -1.33 12.13
N ALA A 52 1.51 -0.93 12.64
CA ALA A 52 1.34 0.34 13.33
C ALA A 52 2.08 0.44 14.67
N THR A 53 2.37 -0.69 15.30
CA THR A 53 3.04 -0.74 16.61
C THR A 53 4.55 -0.91 16.53
N GLU A 54 5.12 -1.12 15.34
CA GLU A 54 6.55 -1.39 15.10
C GLU A 54 7.15 -2.56 15.93
N GLN A 55 6.30 -3.36 16.57
CA GLN A 55 6.73 -4.39 17.53
C GLN A 55 6.86 -5.79 16.93
N VAL A 56 6.55 -5.96 15.63
CA VAL A 56 6.54 -7.28 15.01
C VAL A 56 7.89 -7.61 14.39
N ALA A 57 8.75 -8.23 15.18
CA ALA A 57 10.05 -8.72 14.72
C ALA A 57 10.00 -10.12 14.08
N SER A 58 8.86 -10.83 14.13
CA SER A 58 8.75 -12.20 13.62
C SER A 58 7.30 -12.63 13.38
N LEU A 59 7.11 -13.67 12.55
CA LEU A 59 5.80 -14.28 12.35
C LEU A 59 5.19 -14.85 13.63
N ALA A 60 6.01 -15.31 14.57
CA ALA A 60 5.55 -15.77 15.86
C ALA A 60 5.02 -14.60 16.73
N ALA A 61 5.61 -13.42 16.61
CA ALA A 61 5.10 -12.22 17.27
C ALA A 61 3.75 -11.78 16.67
N LEU A 62 3.64 -11.78 15.34
CA LEU A 62 2.37 -11.50 14.65
C LEU A 62 1.25 -12.48 15.07
N HIS A 63 1.57 -13.77 15.17
CA HIS A 63 0.62 -14.78 15.64
C HIS A 63 0.16 -14.55 17.10
N ARG A 64 1.07 -14.21 18.00
CA ARG A 64 0.72 -13.85 19.38
C ARG A 64 -0.22 -12.66 19.41
N GLN A 65 0.14 -11.58 18.71
CA GLN A 65 -0.70 -10.39 18.62
C GLN A 65 -2.07 -10.67 17.99
N PHE A 66 -2.15 -11.56 16.99
CA PHE A 66 -3.42 -12.03 16.45
C PHE A 66 -4.28 -12.70 17.55
N ASN A 67 -3.73 -13.59 18.33
CA ASN A 67 -4.47 -14.26 19.41
C ASN A 67 -4.88 -13.25 20.51
N ASP A 68 -4.02 -12.32 20.87
CA ASP A 68 -4.30 -11.29 21.88
C ASP A 68 -5.44 -10.34 21.43
N LEU A 69 -5.45 -9.94 20.14
CA LEU A 69 -6.49 -9.06 19.62
C LEU A 69 -7.88 -9.69 19.52
N TRP A 70 -7.94 -11.01 19.36
CA TRP A 70 -9.20 -11.69 19.06
C TRP A 70 -9.63 -12.67 20.15
N ASP A 71 -9.02 -12.62 21.33
CA ASP A 71 -9.25 -13.57 22.45
C ASP A 71 -9.27 -15.01 21.95
N GLY A 72 -8.34 -15.35 21.06
CA GLY A 72 -8.38 -16.57 20.29
C GLY A 72 -7.19 -17.48 20.57
N GLU A 73 -7.41 -18.80 20.40
CA GLU A 73 -6.39 -19.82 20.54
C GLU A 73 -6.05 -20.46 19.19
N SER A 74 -5.76 -19.66 18.18
CA SER A 74 -5.25 -20.22 16.92
C SER A 74 -3.88 -20.83 17.14
N THR A 75 -3.64 -22.02 16.57
CA THR A 75 -2.29 -22.60 16.62
C THR A 75 -1.36 -21.89 15.64
N TYR A 76 -0.08 -21.76 16.00
CA TYR A 76 0.92 -21.17 15.11
C TYR A 76 0.95 -21.85 13.73
N LYS A 77 0.84 -23.18 13.69
CA LYS A 77 0.81 -23.94 12.44
C LYS A 77 -0.38 -23.54 11.54
N ALA A 78 -1.57 -23.38 12.12
CA ALA A 78 -2.75 -22.96 11.36
C ALA A 78 -2.58 -21.54 10.80
N PHE A 79 -2.07 -20.63 11.62
CA PHE A 79 -1.78 -19.25 11.23
C PHE A 79 -0.72 -19.20 10.12
N TYR A 80 0.41 -19.86 10.32
CA TYR A 80 1.51 -19.93 9.36
C TYR A 80 1.06 -20.51 8.00
N ASN A 81 0.26 -21.58 8.02
CA ASN A 81 -0.27 -22.16 6.79
C ASN A 81 -1.19 -21.21 6.01
N GLN A 82 -1.88 -20.28 6.65
CA GLN A 82 -2.64 -19.26 5.94
C GLN A 82 -1.70 -18.25 5.27
N MET A 83 -0.62 -17.85 5.93
CA MET A 83 0.38 -16.92 5.38
C MET A 83 1.14 -17.50 4.19
N LEU A 84 1.38 -18.79 4.15
CA LEU A 84 2.08 -19.45 3.04
C LEU A 84 1.27 -19.53 1.75
N LYS A 85 -0.02 -19.30 1.79
CA LYS A 85 -0.85 -19.34 0.57
C LYS A 85 -0.47 -18.20 -0.37
N ALA A 86 -0.32 -18.48 -1.66
CA ALA A 86 -0.15 -17.44 -2.68
C ALA A 86 -1.29 -16.41 -2.64
N SER A 87 -2.52 -16.87 -2.35
CA SER A 87 -3.69 -15.99 -2.18
C SER A 87 -3.61 -15.06 -0.97
N CYS A 88 -2.72 -15.28 0.00
CA CYS A 88 -2.51 -14.37 1.11
C CYS A 88 -1.90 -13.03 0.63
N GLY A 89 -0.85 -13.10 -0.18
CA GLY A 89 -0.23 -11.91 -0.76
C GLY A 89 -1.21 -11.12 -1.63
N GLU A 90 -1.97 -11.81 -2.48
CA GLU A 90 -2.98 -11.18 -3.33
C GLU A 90 -4.12 -10.55 -2.53
N PHE A 91 -4.58 -11.22 -1.47
CA PHE A 91 -5.57 -10.65 -0.55
C PHE A 91 -5.06 -9.37 0.12
N LEU A 92 -3.84 -9.39 0.66
CA LEU A 92 -3.26 -8.21 1.31
C LEU A 92 -3.07 -7.06 0.32
N ARG A 93 -2.52 -7.33 -0.87
CA ARG A 93 -2.32 -6.33 -1.93
C ARG A 93 -3.65 -5.68 -2.34
N THR A 94 -4.65 -6.48 -2.67
CA THR A 94 -5.96 -5.99 -3.13
C THR A 94 -6.69 -5.22 -2.02
N SER A 95 -6.58 -5.70 -0.77
CA SER A 95 -7.17 -5.02 0.38
C SER A 95 -6.49 -3.69 0.66
N LEU A 96 -5.15 -3.62 0.56
CA LEU A 96 -4.40 -2.38 0.71
C LEU A 96 -4.83 -1.35 -0.35
N CYS A 97 -4.92 -1.76 -1.61
CA CYS A 97 -5.37 -0.88 -2.70
C CYS A 97 -6.77 -0.31 -2.45
N ASP A 98 -7.72 -1.15 -2.00
CA ASP A 98 -9.08 -0.71 -1.68
C ASP A 98 -9.12 0.26 -0.48
N ILE A 99 -8.37 -0.05 0.58
CA ILE A 99 -8.29 0.81 1.78
C ILE A 99 -7.67 2.17 1.40
N MET A 100 -6.57 2.15 0.66
CA MET A 100 -5.92 3.39 0.20
C MET A 100 -6.89 4.22 -0.66
N GLY A 101 -7.55 3.62 -1.65
CA GLY A 101 -8.51 4.33 -2.48
C GLY A 101 -9.65 4.96 -1.67
N LYS A 102 -10.21 4.24 -0.68
CA LYS A 102 -11.26 4.77 0.21
C LYS A 102 -10.76 5.89 1.12
N LEU A 103 -9.53 5.81 1.63
CA LEU A 103 -8.93 6.86 2.46
C LEU A 103 -8.65 8.12 1.64
N THR A 104 -8.08 7.98 0.46
CA THR A 104 -7.71 9.09 -0.42
C THR A 104 -8.95 9.88 -0.86
N ARG A 105 -10.05 9.22 -1.24
CA ARG A 105 -11.33 9.88 -1.55
C ARG A 105 -11.84 10.80 -0.46
N LYS A 106 -11.63 10.45 0.80
CA LYS A 106 -12.05 11.26 1.95
C LYS A 106 -11.14 12.44 2.26
N VAL A 107 -9.89 12.38 1.78
CA VAL A 107 -8.85 13.38 2.08
C VAL A 107 -8.70 14.39 0.97
N LEU A 108 -8.78 13.96 -0.29
CA LEU A 108 -8.42 14.76 -1.47
C LEU A 108 -9.62 15.16 -2.35
N GLY A 109 -10.85 15.12 -1.83
CA GLY A 109 -12.04 15.49 -2.63
C GLY A 109 -11.84 16.83 -3.38
N PHE A 110 -11.60 16.74 -4.70
CA PHE A 110 -11.49 17.90 -5.56
C PHE A 110 -12.88 18.38 -5.94
N GLU A 111 -13.15 19.67 -5.73
CA GLU A 111 -14.41 20.28 -6.19
C GLU A 111 -14.41 20.43 -7.71
N ALA A 112 -15.58 20.30 -8.32
CA ALA A 112 -15.75 20.54 -9.76
C ALA A 112 -15.34 21.98 -10.10
N GLY A 113 -14.45 22.16 -11.08
CA GLY A 113 -13.90 23.47 -11.48
C GLY A 113 -12.52 23.78 -10.91
N HIS A 114 -11.89 22.87 -10.16
CA HIS A 114 -10.51 23.02 -9.78
C HIS A 114 -9.59 22.99 -11.01
N ALA A 115 -8.49 23.77 -11.01
CA ALA A 115 -7.55 23.86 -12.13
C ALA A 115 -7.02 22.49 -12.62
N LEU A 116 -6.94 21.50 -11.71
CA LEU A 116 -6.52 20.15 -12.03
C LEU A 116 -7.60 19.31 -12.74
N SER A 117 -8.85 19.75 -12.78
CA SER A 117 -9.93 19.05 -13.49
C SER A 117 -9.79 19.08 -15.02
N ALA A 118 -8.87 19.91 -15.55
CA ALA A 118 -8.53 19.94 -16.99
C ALA A 118 -7.68 18.72 -17.43
N PHE A 119 -7.12 17.99 -16.50
CA PHE A 119 -6.29 16.80 -16.76
C PHE A 119 -7.11 15.52 -16.58
N ASN A 120 -6.75 14.47 -17.32
CA ASN A 120 -7.43 13.19 -17.21
C ASN A 120 -7.16 12.52 -15.86
N ARG A 121 -5.91 12.58 -15.39
CA ARG A 121 -5.47 12.03 -14.10
C ARG A 121 -4.44 12.95 -13.45
N LEU A 122 -4.39 12.87 -12.14
CA LEU A 122 -3.28 13.39 -11.36
C LEU A 122 -2.51 12.20 -10.79
N VAL A 123 -1.45 11.83 -11.48
CA VAL A 123 -0.65 10.65 -11.15
C VAL A 123 0.51 11.08 -10.26
N ILE A 124 0.61 10.45 -9.09
CA ILE A 124 1.77 10.62 -8.20
C ILE A 124 2.54 9.33 -8.10
N GLN A 125 3.85 9.43 -7.97
CA GLN A 125 4.72 8.30 -7.69
C GLN A 125 5.66 8.63 -6.54
N ASP A 126 5.78 7.66 -5.64
CA ASP A 126 6.73 7.71 -4.53
C ASP A 126 7.25 6.31 -4.21
N GLY A 127 8.45 6.26 -3.61
CA GLY A 127 9.10 5.06 -3.12
C GLY A 127 9.28 5.09 -1.61
N SER A 128 9.18 3.93 -0.97
CA SER A 128 9.44 3.78 0.46
C SER A 128 10.27 2.54 0.73
N SER A 129 11.40 2.72 1.40
CA SER A 129 12.34 1.63 1.71
C SER A 129 12.08 1.06 3.11
N PHE A 130 12.05 -0.27 3.21
CA PHE A 130 11.82 -1.00 4.45
C PHE A 130 12.94 -2.02 4.68
N ALA A 131 13.51 -2.01 5.88
CA ALA A 131 14.46 -3.03 6.27
C ALA A 131 13.78 -4.41 6.41
N LEU A 132 14.45 -5.43 5.92
CA LEU A 132 14.02 -6.82 6.04
C LEU A 132 14.95 -7.59 6.99
N HIS A 133 14.53 -8.81 7.33
CA HIS A 133 15.38 -9.72 8.07
C HIS A 133 16.61 -10.10 7.22
N ASN A 134 17.80 -10.08 7.83
CA ASN A 134 19.08 -10.27 7.13
C ASN A 134 19.19 -11.57 6.30
N ALA A 135 18.44 -12.61 6.65
CA ALA A 135 18.36 -13.84 5.86
C ALA A 135 17.78 -13.64 4.43
N LEU A 136 17.21 -12.49 4.14
CA LEU A 136 16.66 -12.16 2.83
C LEU A 136 17.60 -11.28 1.99
N ALA A 137 18.84 -11.05 2.45
CA ALA A 137 19.80 -10.18 1.77
C ALA A 137 20.16 -10.64 0.35
N ASP A 138 20.16 -11.94 0.09
CA ASP A 138 20.43 -12.49 -1.24
C ASP A 138 19.30 -12.20 -2.25
N LEU A 139 18.06 -12.07 -1.77
CA LEU A 139 16.87 -11.78 -2.60
C LEU A 139 16.57 -10.29 -2.67
N PHE A 140 16.79 -9.58 -1.56
CA PHE A 140 16.52 -8.16 -1.40
C PHE A 140 17.72 -7.47 -0.77
N PRO A 141 18.81 -7.27 -1.52
CA PRO A 141 19.97 -6.55 -1.01
C PRO A 141 19.61 -5.10 -0.67
N GLY A 142 20.07 -4.63 0.49
CA GLY A 142 19.88 -3.27 0.94
C GLY A 142 20.97 -2.33 0.43
N ARG A 143 20.60 -1.10 0.07
CA ARG A 143 21.52 -0.03 -0.39
C ARG A 143 22.59 0.30 0.65
N PHE A 144 22.25 0.20 1.93
CA PHE A 144 23.15 0.43 3.06
C PHE A 144 23.57 -0.89 3.73
N ASN A 145 24.27 -1.73 2.99
CA ASN A 145 24.61 -3.11 3.35
C ASN A 145 25.22 -3.26 4.76
N ALA A 146 26.01 -2.30 5.25
CA ALA A 146 26.63 -2.36 6.58
C ALA A 146 25.60 -2.20 7.73
N VAL A 147 24.48 -1.52 7.50
CA VAL A 147 23.46 -1.18 8.53
C VAL A 147 22.15 -1.91 8.27
N LYS A 148 21.79 -2.05 6.99
CA LYS A 148 20.56 -2.71 6.52
C LYS A 148 20.94 -3.66 5.38
N PRO A 149 21.46 -4.87 5.67
CA PRO A 149 21.90 -5.80 4.62
C PRO A 149 20.76 -6.26 3.71
N ALA A 150 19.55 -6.34 4.24
CA ALA A 150 18.35 -6.67 3.47
C ALA A 150 17.34 -5.53 3.57
N ALA A 151 16.86 -5.05 2.44
CA ALA A 151 15.79 -4.05 2.37
C ALA A 151 14.99 -4.20 1.08
N VAL A 152 13.71 -3.88 1.15
CA VAL A 152 12.78 -3.82 0.02
C VAL A 152 12.36 -2.38 -0.19
N GLU A 153 12.27 -1.96 -1.42
CA GLU A 153 11.65 -0.70 -1.80
C GLU A 153 10.26 -0.97 -2.39
N LEU A 154 9.27 -0.24 -1.89
CA LEU A 154 7.90 -0.25 -2.38
C LEU A 154 7.72 0.97 -3.28
N HIS A 155 7.46 0.76 -4.56
CA HIS A 155 7.12 1.80 -5.52
C HIS A 155 5.60 1.84 -5.66
N CYS A 156 5.00 2.99 -5.37
CA CYS A 156 3.57 3.21 -5.47
C CYS A 156 3.27 4.30 -6.48
N THR A 157 2.46 3.98 -7.49
CA THR A 157 1.90 4.95 -8.42
C THR A 157 0.41 5.06 -8.16
N MET A 158 -0.11 6.27 -7.95
CA MET A 158 -1.51 6.52 -7.62
C MET A 158 -2.13 7.54 -8.57
N ASP A 159 -3.38 7.33 -8.95
CA ASP A 159 -4.24 8.34 -9.54
C ASP A 159 -5.02 9.06 -8.44
N LEU A 160 -4.69 10.30 -8.17
CA LEU A 160 -5.34 11.08 -7.11
C LEU A 160 -6.75 11.55 -7.47
N LEU A 161 -7.11 11.64 -8.75
CA LEU A 161 -8.46 12.05 -9.16
C LEU A 161 -9.46 10.89 -9.05
N GLN A 162 -8.99 9.66 -9.28
CA GLN A 162 -9.80 8.45 -9.14
C GLN A 162 -9.61 7.75 -7.78
N ASP A 163 -8.70 8.27 -6.96
CA ASP A 163 -8.37 7.71 -5.64
C ASP A 163 -7.95 6.23 -5.69
N ALA A 164 -7.24 5.85 -6.73
CA ALA A 164 -6.87 4.47 -6.95
C ALA A 164 -5.37 4.29 -7.15
N PRO A 165 -4.74 3.31 -6.49
CA PRO A 165 -3.40 2.91 -6.87
C PRO A 165 -3.43 2.30 -8.27
N ILE A 166 -2.55 2.82 -9.14
CA ILE A 166 -2.35 2.31 -10.50
C ILE A 166 -1.44 1.08 -10.42
N THR A 167 -0.32 1.22 -9.72
CA THR A 167 0.64 0.13 -9.50
C THR A 167 1.21 0.17 -8.10
N ILE A 168 1.49 -1.02 -7.56
CA ILE A 168 2.31 -1.22 -6.36
C ILE A 168 3.33 -2.30 -6.72
N VAL A 169 4.61 -1.95 -6.69
CA VAL A 169 5.72 -2.86 -7.02
C VAL A 169 6.69 -2.92 -5.86
N LEU A 170 7.20 -4.11 -5.59
CA LEU A 170 8.27 -4.34 -4.62
C LEU A 170 9.54 -4.71 -5.37
N SER A 171 10.64 -4.08 -5.01
CA SER A 171 11.96 -4.35 -5.57
C SER A 171 13.04 -4.42 -4.48
N PRO A 172 14.22 -4.97 -4.77
CA PRO A 172 15.39 -4.74 -3.92
C PRO A 172 15.67 -3.24 -3.76
N ASP A 173 16.07 -2.80 -2.56
CA ASP A 173 16.41 -1.39 -2.27
C ASP A 173 17.63 -0.88 -3.08
N THR A 174 18.35 -1.78 -3.71
CA THR A 174 19.48 -1.45 -4.61
C THR A 174 19.06 -1.14 -6.05
N ASP A 175 17.82 -1.42 -6.41
CA ASP A 175 17.33 -1.16 -7.75
C ASP A 175 17.20 0.35 -8.02
N SER A 176 17.23 0.72 -9.29
CA SER A 176 17.05 2.12 -9.68
C SER A 176 15.56 2.47 -9.68
N GLU A 177 15.18 3.50 -8.94
CA GLU A 177 13.82 4.04 -8.90
C GLU A 177 13.29 4.39 -10.31
N HIS A 178 14.20 4.78 -11.24
CA HIS A 178 13.84 5.10 -12.63
C HIS A 178 13.25 3.91 -13.39
N ALA A 179 13.59 2.68 -13.03
CA ALA A 179 13.06 1.48 -13.68
C ALA A 179 11.56 1.28 -13.44
N TYR A 180 11.01 1.95 -12.45
CA TYR A 180 9.62 1.83 -12.02
C TYR A 180 8.75 3.03 -12.40
N LEU A 181 9.30 3.97 -13.17
CA LEU A 181 8.53 5.08 -13.73
C LEU A 181 7.49 4.58 -14.73
N PRO A 182 6.28 5.16 -14.75
CA PRO A 182 5.30 4.86 -15.79
C PRO A 182 5.83 5.25 -17.18
N GLU A 183 5.45 4.47 -18.18
CA GLU A 183 5.75 4.79 -19.57
C GLU A 183 5.20 6.16 -19.96
N PRO A 184 6.02 7.08 -20.51
CA PRO A 184 5.59 8.44 -20.83
C PRO A 184 4.34 8.50 -21.73
N ALA A 185 4.20 7.53 -22.64
CA ALA A 185 3.04 7.47 -23.54
C ALA A 185 1.73 7.20 -22.78
N SER A 186 1.79 6.55 -21.61
CA SER A 186 0.63 6.26 -20.77
C SER A 186 0.15 7.46 -19.95
N LEU A 187 0.95 8.52 -19.88
CA LEU A 187 0.69 9.73 -19.10
C LEU A 187 0.19 10.91 -19.95
N ARG A 188 -0.20 10.67 -21.21
CA ARG A 188 -0.70 11.74 -22.08
C ARG A 188 -2.01 12.34 -21.56
N GLY A 189 -2.00 13.66 -21.35
CA GLY A 189 -3.14 14.40 -20.81
C GLY A 189 -3.26 14.31 -19.28
N ASP A 190 -2.27 13.73 -18.61
CA ASP A 190 -2.19 13.63 -17.16
C ASP A 190 -1.21 14.66 -16.57
N VAL A 191 -1.33 14.94 -15.29
CA VAL A 191 -0.27 15.55 -14.48
C VAL A 191 0.47 14.43 -13.77
N PHE A 192 1.79 14.39 -13.92
CA PHE A 192 2.65 13.45 -13.22
C PHE A 192 3.51 14.18 -12.20
N LEU A 193 3.49 13.73 -10.97
CA LEU A 193 4.25 14.25 -9.86
C LEU A 193 5.10 13.12 -9.26
N ALA A 194 6.39 13.37 -9.14
CA ALA A 194 7.33 12.46 -8.47
C ALA A 194 8.38 13.27 -7.72
N ASP A 195 9.05 12.66 -6.76
CA ASP A 195 10.18 13.28 -6.08
C ASP A 195 11.36 13.52 -7.05
N ARG A 196 12.25 14.41 -6.66
CA ARG A 196 13.46 14.76 -7.42
C ARG A 196 14.39 13.56 -7.66
N GLY A 197 14.33 12.53 -6.82
CA GLY A 197 15.05 11.28 -6.99
C GLY A 197 14.71 10.56 -8.31
N TYR A 198 13.50 10.76 -8.82
CA TYR A 198 13.03 10.20 -10.09
C TYR A 198 13.42 11.03 -11.32
N LEU A 199 14.03 12.23 -11.14
CA LEU A 199 14.43 13.10 -12.24
C LEU A 199 15.86 12.74 -12.68
N ASP A 200 15.99 12.10 -13.85
CA ASP A 200 17.28 11.99 -14.51
C ASP A 200 17.58 13.30 -15.27
N ARG A 201 18.89 13.65 -15.36
CA ARG A 201 19.37 14.87 -16.02
C ARG A 201 18.98 14.96 -17.52
N LEU A 202 18.49 13.88 -18.11
CA LEU A 202 18.11 13.78 -19.53
C LEU A 202 16.60 13.72 -19.80
N GLY A 203 15.75 13.73 -18.78
CA GLY A 203 14.33 13.42 -18.92
C GLY A 203 13.37 14.46 -18.35
N PHE A 204 13.47 15.74 -18.75
CA PHE A 204 12.31 16.62 -18.65
C PHE A 204 11.32 16.25 -19.75
N PHE A 205 10.32 15.42 -19.44
CA PHE A 205 9.18 15.23 -20.33
C PHE A 205 8.24 16.42 -20.19
N ILE A 206 8.43 17.45 -21.02
CA ILE A 206 7.46 18.53 -21.19
C ILE A 206 6.35 17.95 -22.08
N PHE A 207 5.27 17.47 -21.45
CA PHE A 207 4.04 17.24 -22.18
C PHE A 207 3.41 18.59 -22.51
N PRO A 208 2.92 18.80 -23.75
CA PRO A 208 2.19 20.03 -24.05
C PRO A 208 1.02 20.13 -23.10
N VAL A 209 1.01 21.18 -22.29
CA VAL A 209 -0.14 21.52 -21.43
C VAL A 209 -1.32 21.75 -22.39
N PRO A 210 -2.48 21.09 -22.21
CA PRO A 210 -3.66 21.43 -23.00
C PRO A 210 -3.92 22.93 -22.81
N GLU A 211 -4.15 23.65 -23.93
CA GLU A 211 -4.53 25.06 -23.85
C GLU A 211 -5.83 25.13 -23.04
N VAL A 212 -5.72 25.62 -21.80
CA VAL A 212 -6.88 25.91 -20.97
C VAL A 212 -7.53 27.12 -21.59
N PRO A 213 -8.78 27.04 -22.08
CA PRO A 213 -9.48 28.21 -22.57
C PRO A 213 -9.59 29.21 -21.40
N VAL A 214 -8.93 30.34 -21.55
CA VAL A 214 -9.06 31.47 -20.61
C VAL A 214 -10.48 32.00 -20.77
N PRO A 215 -11.27 32.15 -19.68
CA PRO A 215 -12.64 32.63 -19.72
C PRO A 215 -12.74 34.10 -20.20
#